data_0e2f6ab1105dc509fb42bd7da7c07765
#
_entry.id   0e2f6ab1105dc509fb42bd7da7c07765
#
_cell.length_a   1.000
_cell.length_b   1.000
_cell.length_c   1.000
_cell.angle_alpha   90.00
_cell.angle_beta   90.00
_cell.angle_gamma   90.00
#
_symmetry.space_group_name_H-M   'P 1'
#
loop_
_entity.id
_entity.type
_entity.pdbx_description
1 polymer ?
#
loop_
_entity_poly.entity_id
_entity_poly.type
_entity_poly.pdbx_seq_one_letter_code
_entity_poly.pdbx_strand_id
1 'polypeptide(L)' 'MTVQARDKLMSLTDVSEMLGIPVQTLYRWRFKGDGPAGYRVGRHVRYRREAVEAWLEQRADERL' A
#
# COMPACT_ATOMS: atom_id res chain seq x y z
N MET A 1 -19.14 -17.58 4.59
CA MET A 1 -18.64 -16.40 5.31
C MET A 1 -18.35 -15.28 4.34
N THR A 2 -18.86 -14.10 4.62
CA THR A 2 -18.68 -12.95 3.73
C THR A 2 -17.47 -12.14 4.16
N VAL A 3 -16.55 -11.92 3.23
CA VAL A 3 -15.36 -11.12 3.49
C VAL A 3 -15.69 -9.65 3.31
N GLN A 4 -15.43 -8.84 4.33
CA GLN A 4 -15.62 -7.41 4.24
C GLN A 4 -14.56 -6.82 3.31
N ALA A 5 -14.91 -5.74 2.60
CA ALA A 5 -13.96 -5.09 1.70
C ALA A 5 -12.69 -4.67 2.43
N ARG A 6 -12.83 -4.19 3.66
CA ARG A 6 -11.68 -3.76 4.48
C ARG A 6 -10.78 -4.91 4.89
N ASP A 7 -11.29 -6.16 4.82
CA ASP A 7 -10.51 -7.35 5.20
C ASP A 7 -9.71 -7.90 4.03
N LYS A 8 -9.97 -7.40 2.84
CA LYS A 8 -9.23 -7.84 1.66
C LYS A 8 -7.88 -7.14 1.59
N LEU A 9 -6.90 -7.87 1.11
CA LEU A 9 -5.62 -7.25 0.83
C LEU A 9 -5.76 -6.34 -0.39
N MET A 10 -4.97 -5.28 -0.40
CA MET A 10 -4.99 -4.32 -1.50
C MET A 10 -3.97 -4.68 -2.56
N SER A 11 -4.33 -4.50 -3.81
CA SER A 11 -3.39 -4.68 -4.91
C SER A 11 -2.54 -3.42 -5.05
N LEU A 12 -1.51 -3.49 -5.91
CA LEU A 12 -0.72 -2.30 -6.23
C LEU A 12 -1.60 -1.21 -6.83
N THR A 13 -2.55 -1.58 -7.67
CA THR A 13 -3.48 -0.62 -8.25
C THR A 13 -4.33 0.04 -7.18
N ASP A 14 -4.81 -0.75 -6.21
CA ASP A 14 -5.60 -0.22 -5.11
C ASP A 14 -4.80 0.81 -4.30
N VAL A 15 -3.55 0.48 -3.98
CA VAL A 15 -2.69 1.38 -3.23
C VAL A 15 -2.38 2.63 -4.05
N SER A 16 -2.12 2.45 -5.34
CA SER A 16 -1.89 3.55 -6.25
C SER A 16 -3.05 4.54 -6.22
N GLU A 17 -4.26 4.04 -6.29
CA GLU A 17 -5.47 4.87 -6.26
C GLU A 17 -5.64 5.55 -4.91
N MET A 18 -5.42 4.80 -3.84
CA MET A 18 -5.57 5.33 -2.50
C MET A 18 -4.59 6.47 -2.22
N LEU A 19 -3.35 6.31 -2.65
CA LEU A 19 -2.30 7.30 -2.40
C LEU A 19 -2.22 8.37 -3.48
N GLY A 20 -2.86 8.15 -4.62
CA GLY A 20 -2.76 9.06 -5.75
C GLY A 20 -1.37 9.07 -6.37
N ILE A 21 -0.71 7.93 -6.37
CA ILE A 21 0.67 7.79 -6.84
C ILE A 21 0.72 6.72 -7.93
N PRO A 22 1.49 6.94 -9.01
CA PRO A 22 1.57 5.96 -10.08
C PRO A 22 2.08 4.60 -9.60
N VAL A 23 1.56 3.53 -10.21
CA VAL A 23 1.97 2.16 -9.89
C VAL A 23 3.49 2.00 -10.04
N GLN A 24 4.09 2.64 -11.05
CA GLN A 24 5.52 2.54 -11.28
C GLN A 24 6.33 3.08 -10.09
N THR A 25 5.83 4.12 -9.45
CA THR A 25 6.47 4.66 -8.25
C THR A 25 6.44 3.65 -7.12
N LEU A 26 5.32 2.94 -6.97
CA LEU A 26 5.20 1.91 -5.94
C LEU A 26 6.16 0.76 -6.20
N TYR A 27 6.34 0.35 -7.46
CA TYR A 27 7.32 -0.67 -7.82
C TYR A 27 8.72 -0.22 -7.45
N ARG A 28 9.05 1.02 -7.76
CA ARG A 28 10.36 1.58 -7.46
C ARG A 28 10.61 1.59 -5.96
N TRP A 29 9.60 1.97 -5.19
CA TRP A 29 9.71 1.97 -3.73
C TRP A 29 9.98 0.58 -3.19
N ARG A 30 9.26 -0.42 -3.72
CA ARG A 30 9.48 -1.80 -3.28
C ARG A 30 10.91 -2.24 -3.53
N PHE A 31 11.43 -1.85 -4.67
CA PHE A 31 12.80 -2.20 -5.05
C PHE A 31 13.82 -1.58 -4.09
N LYS A 32 13.54 -0.37 -3.63
CA LYS A 32 14.43 0.37 -2.73
C LYS A 32 14.18 0.08 -1.26
N GLY A 33 13.10 -0.61 -0.95
CA GLY A 33 12.70 -0.81 0.44
C GLY A 33 11.94 0.35 1.03
N ASP A 34 11.40 1.23 0.19
CA ASP A 34 10.60 2.37 0.62
C ASP A 34 9.11 2.03 0.53
N GLY A 35 8.29 2.96 1.01
CA GLY A 35 6.85 2.84 0.92
C GLY A 35 6.27 1.94 1.99
N PRO A 36 4.96 1.69 1.94
CA PRO A 36 4.31 0.82 2.93
C PRO A 36 4.76 -0.63 2.76
N ALA A 37 4.73 -1.37 3.86
CA ALA A 37 5.11 -2.77 3.85
C ALA A 37 4.09 -3.58 3.05
N GLY A 38 4.59 -4.42 2.15
CA GLY A 38 3.75 -5.28 1.33
C GLY A 38 4.12 -6.73 1.49
N TYR A 39 3.26 -7.59 0.97
CA TYR A 39 3.45 -9.03 1.01
C TYR A 39 3.54 -9.57 -0.39
N ARG A 40 4.38 -10.57 -0.57
CA ARG A 40 4.42 -11.30 -1.82
C ARG A 40 3.60 -12.57 -1.66
N VAL A 41 2.48 -12.62 -2.37
CA VAL A 41 1.59 -13.77 -2.32
C VAL A 41 1.68 -14.46 -3.68
N GLY A 42 2.46 -15.53 -3.75
CA GLY A 42 2.79 -16.15 -5.01
C GLY A 42 3.60 -15.18 -5.86
N ARG A 43 3.05 -14.82 -7.01
CA ARG A 43 3.67 -13.83 -7.91
C ARG A 43 3.01 -12.46 -7.83
N HIS A 44 2.10 -12.30 -6.86
CA HIS A 44 1.35 -11.06 -6.70
C HIS A 44 1.85 -10.29 -5.49
N VAL A 45 1.72 -8.96 -5.55
CA VAL A 45 2.04 -8.09 -4.45
C VAL A 45 0.73 -7.62 -3.83
N ARG A 46 0.64 -7.73 -2.52
CA ARG A 46 -0.55 -7.31 -1.78
C ARG A 46 -0.15 -6.52 -0.56
N TYR A 47 -1.06 -5.65 -0.12
CA TYR A 47 -0.84 -4.78 1.03
C TYR A 47 -2.03 -4.90 1.98
N ARG A 48 -1.74 -4.80 3.27
CA ARG A 48 -2.81 -4.64 4.25
C ARG A 48 -3.16 -3.16 4.30
N ARG A 49 -4.46 -2.86 4.32
CA ARG A 49 -4.91 -1.48 4.41
C ARG A 49 -4.33 -0.79 5.65
N GLU A 50 -4.33 -1.49 6.78
CA GLU A 50 -3.80 -0.94 8.02
C GLU A 50 -2.33 -0.56 7.90
N ALA A 51 -1.56 -1.36 7.17
CA ALA A 51 -0.14 -1.07 6.96
C ALA A 51 0.04 0.18 6.11
N VAL A 52 -0.78 0.34 5.09
CA VAL A 52 -0.71 1.52 4.23
C VAL A 52 -1.11 2.76 5.02
N GLU A 53 -2.16 2.66 5.82
CA GLU A 53 -2.63 3.77 6.64
C GLU A 53 -1.59 4.17 7.69
N ALA A 54 -0.98 3.18 8.34
CA ALA A 54 0.06 3.44 9.34
C ALA A 54 1.28 4.11 8.72
N TRP A 55 1.67 3.64 7.55
CA TRP A 55 2.79 4.25 6.81
C TRP A 55 2.47 5.70 6.46
N LEU A 56 1.24 5.95 6.03
CA LEU A 56 0.80 7.29 5.66
C LEU A 56 0.83 8.22 6.87
N GLU A 57 0.38 7.74 8.03
CA GLU A 57 0.40 8.52 9.27
C GLU A 57 1.81 8.93 9.65
N GLN A 58 2.78 8.05 9.45
CA GLN A 58 4.17 8.36 9.74
C GLN A 58 4.73 9.45 8.83
N ARG A 59 4.05 9.70 7.72
CA ARG A 59 4.48 10.70 6.74
C ARG A 59 3.74 12.01 6.88
N ALA A 60 2.88 12.14 7.87
CA ALA A 60 2.13 13.37 8.05
C ALA A 60 3.09 14.54 8.25
N ASP A 61 2.83 15.63 7.52
CA ASP A 61 3.65 16.82 7.59
C ASP A 61 2.77 17.95 8.13
N GLU A 62 2.94 18.26 9.38
CA GLU A 62 2.10 19.25 10.06
C GLU A 62 2.46 20.68 9.73
N ARG A 63 3.56 20.88 9.02
CA ARG A 63 4.01 22.22 8.65
C ARG A 63 3.30 22.75 7.40
N LEU A 64 2.57 21.89 6.74
CA LEU A 64 1.83 22.28 5.54
C LEU A 64 0.48 22.97 5.89
#